data_e09be0b7ee9882b6470a8de3e2cf139e
#
_entry.id   e09be0b7ee9882b6470a8de3e2cf139e
#
_cell.length_a   1.000
_cell.length_b   1.000
_cell.length_c   1.000
_cell.angle_alpha   90.00
_cell.angle_beta   90.00
_cell.angle_gamma   90.00
#
_symmetry.space_group_name_H-M   'P 1'
#
loop_
_entity.id
_entity.type
_entity.pdbx_description
1 polymer ?
#
loop_
_entity_poly.entity_id
_entity_poly.type
_entity_poly.pdbx_seq_one_letter_code
_entity_poly.pdbx_strand_id
1 'polypeptide(L)'
;MENEDQKVQKQEKIVSMFDNIAGTYDKANRVMSMGVDRSWRIKGCDKAYSYYNKKKLDIIVDIACGTGDMMDYWQKRALKNAVNVKKIVGVDPSNGMVDVAREKYPNFEYHISKATQIPLDDATADILSISYGIRNVVEREEALGEFNRVLKKDGLVVILEFMRNENPSLLGRIRDFYMNKILPRVGGFISKNLEAYEYLPNSIGDFATVKQMQDELSSSGFEVLFTQSFSMDISTLIIAKKL
;
A
#
# COMPACT_ATOMS: atom_id res chain seq x y z
N MET A 1 -12.95 -13.30 -19.29
CA MET A 1 -13.16 -13.07 -17.83
C MET A 1 -12.44 -14.20 -17.10
N GLU A 2 -11.51 -13.88 -16.21
CA GLU A 2 -10.94 -14.90 -15.30
C GLU A 2 -12.09 -15.47 -14.45
N ASN A 3 -12.14 -16.81 -14.29
CA ASN A 3 -13.13 -17.42 -13.41
C ASN A 3 -12.70 -17.25 -11.93
N GLU A 4 -13.62 -17.49 -10.99
CA GLU A 4 -13.39 -17.29 -9.56
C GLU A 4 -12.20 -18.12 -9.05
N ASP A 5 -12.08 -19.39 -9.50
CA ASP A 5 -10.97 -20.27 -9.10
C ASP A 5 -9.62 -19.73 -9.56
N GLN A 6 -9.54 -19.11 -10.75
CA GLN A 6 -8.31 -18.50 -11.25
C GLN A 6 -7.89 -17.28 -10.44
N LYS A 7 -8.84 -16.46 -10.02
CA LYS A 7 -8.56 -15.30 -9.14
C LYS A 7 -8.03 -15.76 -7.78
N VAL A 8 -8.67 -16.76 -7.18
CA VAL A 8 -8.22 -17.34 -5.90
C VAL A 8 -6.80 -17.86 -6.00
N GLN A 9 -6.50 -18.69 -7.01
CA GLN A 9 -5.16 -19.25 -7.24
C GLN A 9 -4.11 -18.15 -7.46
N LYS A 10 -4.47 -17.11 -8.22
CA LYS A 10 -3.58 -15.97 -8.45
C LYS A 10 -3.27 -15.22 -7.15
N GLN A 11 -4.29 -14.97 -6.31
CA GLN A 11 -4.11 -14.31 -5.02
C GLN A 11 -3.23 -15.17 -4.08
N GLU A 12 -3.46 -16.47 -4.01
CA GLU A 12 -2.65 -17.40 -3.20
C GLU A 12 -1.19 -17.44 -3.65
N LYS A 13 -0.93 -17.46 -4.96
CA LYS A 13 0.44 -17.39 -5.49
C LYS A 13 1.13 -16.09 -5.08
N ILE A 14 0.43 -14.95 -5.12
CA ILE A 14 0.97 -13.66 -4.70
C ILE A 14 1.32 -13.69 -3.20
N VAL A 15 0.43 -14.18 -2.34
CA VAL A 15 0.65 -14.29 -0.89
C VAL A 15 1.87 -15.18 -0.61
N SER A 16 1.92 -16.37 -1.20
CA SER A 16 3.05 -17.31 -1.05
C SER A 16 4.40 -16.69 -1.48
N MET A 17 4.40 -15.90 -2.55
CA MET A 17 5.61 -15.18 -2.97
C MET A 17 6.08 -14.19 -1.89
N PHE A 18 5.16 -13.43 -1.28
CA PHE A 18 5.51 -12.50 -0.20
C PHE A 18 5.95 -13.21 1.07
N ASP A 19 5.34 -14.34 1.44
CA ASP A 19 5.80 -15.19 2.55
C ASP A 19 7.27 -15.59 2.37
N ASN A 20 7.66 -16.02 1.17
CA ASN A 20 9.01 -16.48 0.86
C ASN A 20 10.08 -15.40 0.93
N ILE A 21 9.76 -14.13 0.73
CA ILE A 21 10.72 -13.02 0.74
C ILE A 21 10.67 -12.18 2.01
N ALA A 22 9.77 -12.45 2.95
CA ALA A 22 9.49 -11.61 4.11
C ALA A 22 10.76 -11.22 4.90
N GLY A 23 11.65 -12.17 5.18
CA GLY A 23 12.88 -11.93 5.95
C GLY A 23 13.90 -11.00 5.27
N THR A 24 13.80 -10.79 3.94
CA THR A 24 14.74 -9.94 3.18
C THR A 24 14.06 -8.71 2.57
N TYR A 25 12.75 -8.63 2.67
CA TYR A 25 11.90 -7.66 1.99
C TYR A 25 12.30 -6.21 2.25
N ASP A 26 12.46 -5.83 3.51
CA ASP A 26 12.81 -4.46 3.88
C ASP A 26 14.19 -4.05 3.36
N LYS A 27 15.17 -4.94 3.49
CA LYS A 27 16.53 -4.69 3.02
C LYS A 27 16.56 -4.48 1.51
N ALA A 28 15.89 -5.35 0.77
CA ALA A 28 15.82 -5.25 -0.68
C ALA A 28 15.13 -3.96 -1.13
N ASN A 29 13.95 -3.65 -0.56
CA ASN A 29 13.23 -2.42 -0.87
C ASN A 29 14.04 -1.15 -0.55
N ARG A 30 14.78 -1.17 0.58
CA ARG A 30 15.61 -0.05 0.98
C ARG A 30 16.76 0.22 0.00
N VAL A 31 17.41 -0.84 -0.46
CA VAL A 31 18.48 -0.74 -1.45
C VAL A 31 17.93 -0.28 -2.81
N MET A 32 16.84 -0.91 -3.28
CA MET A 32 16.22 -0.60 -4.57
C MET A 32 15.66 0.83 -4.64
N SER A 33 15.07 1.32 -3.55
CA SER A 33 14.56 2.69 -3.49
C SER A 33 15.64 3.73 -3.16
N MET A 34 16.86 3.31 -2.84
CA MET A 34 17.90 4.18 -2.27
C MET A 34 17.39 4.95 -1.04
N GLY A 35 16.42 4.40 -0.32
CA GLY A 35 15.80 4.96 0.88
C GLY A 35 14.79 6.10 0.66
N VAL A 36 14.51 6.50 -0.58
CA VAL A 36 13.55 7.59 -0.85
C VAL A 36 12.10 7.20 -0.56
N ASP A 37 11.76 5.90 -0.52
CA ASP A 37 10.46 5.38 -0.10
C ASP A 37 10.03 5.88 1.29
N ARG A 38 10.98 6.10 2.18
CA ARG A 38 10.74 6.70 3.50
C ARG A 38 10.13 8.10 3.38
N SER A 39 10.69 8.92 2.49
CA SER A 39 10.19 10.28 2.27
C SER A 39 8.77 10.29 1.72
N TRP A 40 8.44 9.34 0.83
CA TRP A 40 7.09 9.22 0.27
C TRP A 40 6.07 8.84 1.34
N ARG A 41 6.39 7.84 2.19
CA ARG A 41 5.55 7.42 3.32
C ARG A 41 5.32 8.55 4.31
N ILE A 42 6.39 9.27 4.69
CA ILE A 42 6.31 10.44 5.58
C ILE A 42 5.37 11.51 5.00
N LYS A 43 5.53 11.84 3.72
CA LYS A 43 4.66 12.81 3.05
C LYS A 43 3.21 12.34 2.99
N GLY A 44 2.99 11.05 2.76
CA GLY A 44 1.65 10.44 2.79
C GLY A 44 0.96 10.65 4.13
N CYS A 45 1.62 10.29 5.23
CA CYS A 45 1.08 10.48 6.58
C CYS A 45 0.80 11.96 6.89
N ASP A 46 1.77 12.85 6.61
CA ASP A 46 1.62 14.28 6.90
C ASP A 46 0.46 14.91 6.12
N LYS A 47 0.35 14.57 4.83
CA LYS A 47 -0.76 15.03 4.00
C LYS A 47 -2.10 14.50 4.49
N ALA A 48 -2.19 13.22 4.83
CA ALA A 48 -3.41 12.64 5.35
C ALA A 48 -3.85 13.33 6.65
N TYR A 49 -2.94 13.55 7.61
CA TYR A 49 -3.27 14.30 8.82
C TYR A 49 -3.73 15.73 8.54
N SER A 50 -3.16 16.40 7.54
CA SER A 50 -3.58 17.76 7.18
C SER A 50 -4.97 17.80 6.55
N TYR A 51 -5.33 16.79 5.74
CA TYR A 51 -6.66 16.69 5.11
C TYR A 51 -7.73 16.22 6.09
N TYR A 52 -7.40 15.26 6.97
CA TYR A 52 -8.35 14.77 7.98
C TYR A 52 -8.67 15.83 9.02
N ASN A 53 -7.70 16.69 9.35
CA ASN A 53 -7.82 17.89 10.19
C ASN A 53 -8.46 17.63 11.58
N LYS A 54 -8.38 16.42 12.12
CA LYS A 54 -8.78 16.07 13.48
C LYS A 54 -7.55 15.77 14.33
N LYS A 55 -7.59 16.13 15.60
CA LYS A 55 -6.48 15.92 16.54
C LYS A 55 -6.60 14.64 17.36
N LYS A 56 -7.72 13.96 17.28
CA LYS A 56 -7.97 12.67 17.92
C LYS A 56 -8.54 11.71 16.90
N LEU A 57 -7.89 10.58 16.73
CA LEU A 57 -8.28 9.47 15.87
C LEU A 57 -8.44 8.22 16.73
N ASP A 58 -9.51 7.45 16.49
CA ASP A 58 -9.71 6.17 17.17
C ASP A 58 -8.83 5.09 16.53
N ILE A 59 -8.97 4.89 15.22
CA ILE A 59 -8.27 3.80 14.52
C ILE A 59 -7.69 4.30 13.20
N ILE A 60 -6.40 3.99 12.99
CA ILE A 60 -5.78 3.93 11.67
C ILE A 60 -5.60 2.46 11.34
N VAL A 61 -6.09 2.01 10.17
CA VAL A 61 -5.84 0.66 9.68
C VAL A 61 -4.91 0.70 8.47
N ASP A 62 -3.87 -0.13 8.46
CA ASP A 62 -2.94 -0.30 7.35
C ASP A 62 -3.16 -1.65 6.68
N ILE A 63 -3.65 -1.62 5.44
CA ILE A 63 -3.96 -2.82 4.66
C ILE A 63 -2.77 -3.20 3.81
N ALA A 64 -2.53 -4.50 3.65
CA ALA A 64 -1.29 -5.04 3.13
C ALA A 64 -0.09 -4.43 3.88
N CYS A 65 -0.16 -4.49 5.21
CA CYS A 65 0.79 -3.81 6.10
C CYS A 65 2.21 -4.37 5.99
N GLY A 66 2.38 -5.56 5.42
CA GLY A 66 3.65 -6.23 5.24
C GLY A 66 4.42 -6.34 6.55
N THR A 67 5.65 -5.88 6.56
CA THR A 67 6.55 -5.88 7.73
C THR A 67 6.28 -4.73 8.72
N GLY A 68 5.17 -3.97 8.57
CA GLY A 68 4.71 -2.96 9.54
C GLY A 68 5.34 -1.57 9.41
N ASP A 69 6.21 -1.32 8.44
CA ASP A 69 6.92 -0.03 8.31
C ASP A 69 5.96 1.18 8.23
N MET A 70 4.85 1.06 7.50
CA MET A 70 3.90 2.19 7.36
C MET A 70 3.21 2.50 8.69
N MET A 71 2.92 1.49 9.52
CA MET A 71 2.32 1.65 10.84
C MET A 71 3.23 2.48 11.77
N ASP A 72 4.55 2.20 11.74
CA ASP A 72 5.55 2.96 12.48
C ASP A 72 5.62 4.43 12.00
N TYR A 73 5.52 4.67 10.68
CA TYR A 73 5.42 6.04 10.16
C TYR A 73 4.15 6.74 10.62
N TRP A 74 3.00 6.08 10.63
CA TRP A 74 1.76 6.65 11.16
C TRP A 74 1.94 7.11 12.61
N GLN A 75 2.51 6.26 13.46
CA GLN A 75 2.74 6.59 14.87
C GLN A 75 3.71 7.77 15.05
N LYS A 76 4.87 7.73 14.38
CA LYS A 76 5.90 8.78 14.46
C LYS A 76 5.39 10.13 13.92
N ARG A 77 4.61 10.09 12.83
CA ARG A 77 4.06 11.31 12.24
C ARG A 77 2.88 11.85 13.01
N ALA A 78 2.10 11.04 13.70
CA ALA A 78 1.07 11.48 14.64
C ALA A 78 1.66 12.40 15.70
N LEU A 79 2.74 11.98 16.35
CA LEU A 79 3.46 12.80 17.34
C LEU A 79 3.90 14.14 16.76
N LYS A 80 4.51 14.15 15.56
CA LYS A 80 4.98 15.39 14.93
C LYS A 80 3.86 16.34 14.52
N ASN A 81 2.69 15.82 14.17
CA ASN A 81 1.52 16.61 13.76
C ASN A 81 0.59 16.96 14.95
N ALA A 82 1.00 16.63 16.19
CA ALA A 82 0.20 16.79 17.40
C ALA A 82 -1.18 16.11 17.25
N VAL A 83 -1.20 14.90 16.71
CA VAL A 83 -2.38 14.06 16.56
C VAL A 83 -2.28 12.91 17.56
N ASN A 84 -3.37 12.66 18.28
CA ASN A 84 -3.49 11.51 19.18
C ASN A 84 -4.22 10.37 18.45
N VAL A 85 -3.53 9.28 18.18
CA VAL A 85 -4.07 8.06 17.60
C VAL A 85 -4.19 7.00 18.68
N LYS A 86 -5.41 6.53 18.95
CA LYS A 86 -5.69 5.56 20.00
C LYS A 86 -5.18 4.16 19.63
N LYS A 87 -5.33 3.75 18.36
CA LYS A 87 -4.99 2.41 17.88
C LYS A 87 -4.52 2.46 16.43
N ILE A 88 -3.48 1.67 16.11
CA ILE A 88 -3.05 1.40 14.75
C ILE A 88 -3.11 -0.12 14.55
N VAL A 89 -3.81 -0.55 13.51
CA VAL A 89 -4.08 -1.97 13.20
C VAL A 89 -3.48 -2.30 11.84
N GLY A 90 -2.74 -3.38 11.75
CA GLY A 90 -2.21 -3.92 10.49
C GLY A 90 -3.03 -5.11 10.01
N VAL A 91 -3.32 -5.17 8.73
CA VAL A 91 -4.00 -6.30 8.08
C VAL A 91 -3.17 -6.74 6.87
N ASP A 92 -2.76 -8.00 6.84
CA ASP A 92 -2.01 -8.56 5.72
C ASP A 92 -2.35 -10.06 5.58
N PRO A 93 -2.51 -10.60 4.36
CA PRO A 93 -2.79 -12.03 4.18
C PRO A 93 -1.55 -12.93 4.34
N SER A 94 -0.33 -12.36 4.34
CA SER A 94 0.94 -13.10 4.45
C SER A 94 1.31 -13.31 5.91
N ASN A 95 1.37 -14.58 6.34
CA ASN A 95 1.83 -14.93 7.68
C ASN A 95 3.29 -14.50 7.91
N GLY A 96 4.17 -14.76 6.93
CA GLY A 96 5.59 -14.43 7.03
C GLY A 96 5.83 -12.93 7.18
N MET A 97 5.08 -12.10 6.46
CA MET A 97 5.15 -10.64 6.60
C MET A 97 4.70 -10.18 7.99
N VAL A 98 3.56 -10.69 8.47
CA VAL A 98 3.02 -10.33 9.78
C VAL A 98 3.93 -10.79 10.92
N ASP A 99 4.57 -11.93 10.80
CA ASP A 99 5.52 -12.41 11.82
C ASP A 99 6.74 -11.48 11.93
N VAL A 100 7.31 -11.05 10.81
CA VAL A 100 8.36 -10.03 10.80
C VAL A 100 7.86 -8.71 11.39
N ALA A 101 6.62 -8.31 11.08
CA ALA A 101 6.03 -7.08 11.63
C ALA A 101 5.88 -7.16 13.16
N ARG A 102 5.41 -8.27 13.69
CA ARG A 102 5.27 -8.52 15.14
C ARG A 102 6.61 -8.47 15.86
N GLU A 103 7.66 -9.03 15.26
CA GLU A 103 9.01 -8.95 15.83
C GLU A 103 9.54 -7.52 15.87
N LYS A 104 9.33 -6.74 14.78
CA LYS A 104 9.81 -5.36 14.68
C LYS A 104 9.02 -4.37 15.53
N TYR A 105 7.71 -4.55 15.58
CA TYR A 105 6.77 -3.60 16.18
C TYR A 105 5.73 -4.32 17.04
N PRO A 106 6.11 -4.94 18.17
CA PRO A 106 5.24 -5.80 18.98
C PRO A 106 4.05 -5.09 19.63
N ASN A 107 4.05 -3.77 19.64
CA ASN A 107 2.99 -2.98 20.29
C ASN A 107 1.80 -2.68 19.38
N PHE A 108 1.85 -3.02 18.08
CA PHE A 108 0.72 -2.89 17.19
C PHE A 108 -0.14 -4.18 17.18
N GLU A 109 -1.40 -4.01 16.80
CA GLU A 109 -2.30 -5.14 16.56
C GLU A 109 -2.21 -5.57 15.10
N TYR A 110 -2.21 -6.90 14.87
CA TYR A 110 -2.11 -7.47 13.53
C TYR A 110 -3.14 -8.56 13.31
N HIS A 111 -3.80 -8.51 12.16
CA HIS A 111 -4.71 -9.54 11.68
C HIS A 111 -4.20 -10.14 10.37
N ILE A 112 -4.29 -11.46 10.26
CA ILE A 112 -4.01 -12.17 9.02
C ILE A 112 -5.33 -12.28 8.27
N SER A 113 -5.50 -11.40 7.27
CA SER A 113 -6.71 -11.34 6.45
C SER A 113 -6.48 -10.65 5.12
N LYS A 114 -7.40 -10.87 4.17
CA LYS A 114 -7.38 -10.24 2.85
C LYS A 114 -7.91 -8.80 2.92
N ALA A 115 -7.56 -7.98 1.92
CA ALA A 115 -8.09 -6.63 1.77
C ALA A 115 -9.61 -6.59 1.51
N THR A 116 -10.18 -7.70 1.04
CA THR A 116 -11.62 -7.90 0.82
C THR A 116 -12.37 -8.38 2.08
N GLN A 117 -11.66 -8.63 3.19
CA GLN A 117 -12.24 -9.16 4.43
C GLN A 117 -11.52 -8.53 5.64
N ILE A 118 -11.72 -7.24 5.87
CA ILE A 118 -11.07 -6.53 6.98
C ILE A 118 -11.79 -6.88 8.29
N PRO A 119 -11.11 -7.46 9.30
CA PRO A 119 -11.72 -7.90 10.55
C PRO A 119 -11.96 -6.73 11.52
N LEU A 120 -12.62 -5.71 11.05
CA LEU A 120 -13.08 -4.53 11.80
C LEU A 120 -14.56 -4.29 11.50
N ASP A 121 -15.27 -3.74 12.49
CA ASP A 121 -16.66 -3.36 12.35
C ASP A 121 -16.84 -2.19 11.37
N ASP A 122 -18.07 -2.00 10.87
CA ASP A 122 -18.43 -0.91 9.99
C ASP A 122 -18.18 0.45 10.66
N ALA A 123 -17.70 1.39 9.88
CA ALA A 123 -17.52 2.79 10.27
C ALA A 123 -16.69 2.98 11.56
N THR A 124 -15.61 2.21 11.72
CA THR A 124 -14.72 2.26 12.91
C THR A 124 -13.40 2.98 12.64
N ALA A 125 -12.87 2.92 11.42
CA ALA A 125 -11.58 3.51 11.09
C ALA A 125 -11.70 4.99 10.68
N ASP A 126 -10.79 5.81 11.17
CA ASP A 126 -10.64 7.21 10.78
C ASP A 126 -9.83 7.36 9.50
N ILE A 127 -8.76 6.59 9.38
CA ILE A 127 -7.88 6.53 8.21
C ILE A 127 -7.62 5.06 7.87
N LEU A 128 -7.71 4.72 6.60
CA LEU A 128 -7.26 3.47 6.03
C LEU A 128 -6.11 3.76 5.08
N SER A 129 -4.98 3.09 5.25
CA SER A 129 -3.85 3.20 4.33
C SER A 129 -3.57 1.88 3.63
N ILE A 130 -3.07 1.96 2.41
CA ILE A 130 -2.48 0.84 1.68
C ILE A 130 -1.27 1.36 0.90
N SER A 131 -0.09 0.80 1.18
CA SER A 131 1.17 1.26 0.59
C SER A 131 1.87 0.13 -0.16
N TYR A 132 1.94 0.24 -1.49
CA TYR A 132 2.55 -0.75 -2.40
C TYR A 132 1.88 -2.13 -2.35
N GLY A 133 0.61 -2.17 -1.96
CA GLY A 133 -0.17 -3.38 -1.79
C GLY A 133 -1.36 -3.51 -2.74
N ILE A 134 -2.02 -2.40 -3.12
CA ILE A 134 -3.29 -2.46 -3.85
C ILE A 134 -3.18 -3.06 -5.25
N ARG A 135 -2.02 -2.96 -5.92
CA ARG A 135 -1.78 -3.61 -7.21
C ARG A 135 -1.76 -5.14 -7.13
N ASN A 136 -1.55 -5.68 -5.92
CA ASN A 136 -1.50 -7.12 -5.63
C ASN A 136 -2.85 -7.68 -5.17
N VAL A 137 -3.87 -6.84 -5.08
CA VAL A 137 -5.24 -7.25 -4.75
C VAL A 137 -5.97 -7.59 -6.05
N VAL A 138 -6.28 -8.86 -6.22
CA VAL A 138 -6.93 -9.36 -7.46
C VAL A 138 -8.36 -8.83 -7.56
N GLU A 139 -9.10 -8.84 -6.46
CA GLU A 139 -10.49 -8.38 -6.35
C GLU A 139 -10.54 -6.94 -5.82
N ARG A 140 -9.97 -6.00 -6.59
CA ARG A 140 -9.78 -4.62 -6.16
C ARG A 140 -11.08 -3.87 -5.90
N GLU A 141 -12.11 -4.08 -6.71
CA GLU A 141 -13.42 -3.47 -6.53
C GLU A 141 -14.05 -3.86 -5.19
N GLU A 142 -14.00 -5.15 -4.84
CA GLU A 142 -14.47 -5.66 -3.55
C GLU A 142 -13.67 -5.07 -2.39
N ALA A 143 -12.35 -4.98 -2.53
CA ALA A 143 -11.50 -4.37 -1.52
C ALA A 143 -11.84 -2.89 -1.31
N LEU A 144 -12.10 -2.12 -2.36
CA LEU A 144 -12.53 -0.72 -2.24
C LEU A 144 -13.90 -0.60 -1.56
N GLY A 145 -14.81 -1.52 -1.83
CA GLY A 145 -16.09 -1.64 -1.10
C GLY A 145 -15.88 -1.90 0.39
N GLU A 146 -14.96 -2.80 0.72
CA GLU A 146 -14.61 -3.13 2.10
C GLU A 146 -13.90 -1.95 2.82
N PHE A 147 -13.05 -1.19 2.11
CA PHE A 147 -12.46 0.05 2.62
C PHE A 147 -13.56 1.08 2.96
N ASN A 148 -14.55 1.21 2.06
CA ASN A 148 -15.69 2.08 2.32
C ASN A 148 -16.48 1.59 3.54
N ARG A 149 -16.75 0.29 3.69
CA ARG A 149 -17.48 -0.26 4.85
C ARG A 149 -16.80 0.11 6.17
N VAL A 150 -15.49 -0.12 6.28
CA VAL A 150 -14.72 0.03 7.53
C VAL A 150 -14.49 1.49 7.89
N LEU A 151 -14.35 2.38 6.92
CA LEU A 151 -14.13 3.80 7.18
C LEU A 151 -15.37 4.48 7.76
N LYS A 152 -15.17 5.36 8.72
CA LYS A 152 -16.18 6.31 9.19
C LYS A 152 -16.60 7.24 8.05
N LYS A 153 -17.78 7.84 8.15
CA LYS A 153 -18.14 8.97 7.30
C LYS A 153 -17.07 10.07 7.39
N ASP A 154 -16.69 10.64 6.26
CA ASP A 154 -15.57 11.58 6.12
C ASP A 154 -14.19 10.98 6.48
N GLY A 155 -14.07 9.67 6.69
CA GLY A 155 -12.81 8.97 6.85
C GLY A 155 -11.97 8.99 5.57
N LEU A 156 -10.66 8.84 5.69
CA LEU A 156 -9.75 8.92 4.55
C LEU A 156 -9.22 7.54 4.14
N VAL A 157 -9.23 7.27 2.85
CA VAL A 157 -8.38 6.26 2.23
C VAL A 157 -7.10 6.92 1.70
N VAL A 158 -5.95 6.33 2.00
CA VAL A 158 -4.61 6.82 1.62
C VAL A 158 -3.89 5.72 0.85
N ILE A 159 -3.72 5.92 -0.45
CA ILE A 159 -3.06 4.97 -1.34
C ILE A 159 -1.70 5.53 -1.74
N LEU A 160 -0.63 4.78 -1.49
CA LEU A 160 0.71 5.06 -1.98
C LEU A 160 1.16 3.89 -2.85
N GLU A 161 1.25 4.09 -4.18
CA GLU A 161 1.46 2.97 -5.09
C GLU A 161 2.23 3.36 -6.36
N PHE A 162 2.82 2.36 -7.00
CA PHE A 162 3.39 2.47 -8.34
C PHE A 162 2.28 2.35 -9.37
N MET A 163 1.97 3.44 -10.06
CA MET A 163 0.92 3.48 -11.07
C MET A 163 1.48 3.27 -12.48
N ARG A 164 0.70 2.64 -13.35
CA ARG A 164 1.05 2.54 -14.75
C ARG A 164 1.08 3.92 -15.40
N ASN A 165 2.14 4.20 -16.16
CA ASN A 165 2.25 5.43 -16.94
C ASN A 165 2.26 5.07 -18.43
N GLU A 166 1.23 5.46 -19.17
CA GLU A 166 1.07 5.15 -20.60
C GLU A 166 1.87 6.09 -21.51
N ASN A 167 2.18 7.30 -21.02
CA ASN A 167 2.88 8.31 -21.79
C ASN A 167 4.11 8.85 -21.04
N PRO A 168 5.14 8.01 -20.82
CA PRO A 168 6.32 8.44 -20.07
C PRO A 168 7.11 9.53 -20.81
N SER A 169 7.49 10.57 -20.06
CA SER A 169 8.46 11.57 -20.54
C SER A 169 9.81 10.93 -20.86
N LEU A 170 10.74 11.68 -21.45
CA LEU A 170 12.10 11.18 -21.70
C LEU A 170 12.78 10.67 -20.41
N LEU A 171 12.63 11.40 -19.31
CA LEU A 171 13.12 10.97 -17.99
C LEU A 171 12.36 9.74 -17.48
N GLY A 172 11.07 9.65 -17.78
CA GLY A 172 10.25 8.47 -17.49
C GLY A 172 10.76 7.21 -18.20
N ARG A 173 11.25 7.30 -19.42
CA ARG A 173 11.87 6.16 -20.14
C ARG A 173 13.16 5.67 -19.48
N ILE A 174 13.98 6.59 -18.94
CA ILE A 174 15.18 6.23 -18.16
C ILE A 174 14.78 5.52 -16.87
N ARG A 175 13.76 6.02 -16.17
CA ARG A 175 13.17 5.36 -15.02
C ARG A 175 12.68 3.95 -15.36
N ASP A 176 11.93 3.79 -16.45
CA ASP A 176 11.38 2.50 -16.88
C ASP A 176 12.49 1.50 -17.21
N PHE A 177 13.58 1.96 -17.83
CA PHE A 177 14.77 1.13 -18.04
C PHE A 177 15.36 0.64 -16.70
N TYR A 178 15.49 1.53 -15.71
CA TYR A 178 15.96 1.16 -14.37
C TYR A 178 15.02 0.15 -13.71
N MET A 179 13.73 0.43 -13.69
CA MET A 179 12.71 -0.42 -13.08
C MET A 179 12.61 -1.81 -13.72
N ASN A 180 12.74 -1.89 -15.05
CA ASN A 180 12.56 -3.14 -15.79
C ASN A 180 13.86 -3.96 -15.95
N LYS A 181 15.02 -3.34 -15.92
CA LYS A 181 16.29 -4.02 -16.24
C LYS A 181 17.27 -4.11 -15.09
N ILE A 182 17.35 -3.10 -14.24
CA ILE A 182 18.35 -3.02 -13.17
C ILE A 182 17.75 -3.54 -11.85
N LEU A 183 16.61 -3.01 -11.47
CA LEU A 183 15.97 -3.26 -10.19
C LEU A 183 15.68 -4.76 -9.92
N PRO A 184 15.13 -5.55 -10.86
CA PRO A 184 14.90 -6.97 -10.62
C PRO A 184 16.18 -7.76 -10.34
N ARG A 185 17.28 -7.43 -11.03
CA ARG A 185 18.58 -8.10 -10.81
C ARG A 185 19.16 -7.77 -9.44
N VAL A 186 19.07 -6.50 -9.02
CA VAL A 186 19.54 -6.08 -7.68
C VAL A 186 18.69 -6.72 -6.58
N GLY A 187 17.37 -6.68 -6.72
CA GLY A 187 16.46 -7.28 -5.76
C GLY A 187 16.60 -8.80 -5.67
N GLY A 188 16.68 -9.47 -6.82
CA GLY A 188 16.89 -10.91 -6.91
C GLY A 188 18.22 -11.36 -6.29
N PHE A 189 19.29 -10.58 -6.46
CA PHE A 189 20.58 -10.87 -5.82
C PHE A 189 20.51 -10.76 -4.29
N ILE A 190 19.82 -9.75 -3.76
CA ILE A 190 19.71 -9.51 -2.31
C ILE A 190 18.81 -10.55 -1.64
N SER A 191 17.68 -10.87 -2.25
CA SER A 191 16.68 -11.79 -1.69
C SER A 191 16.91 -13.25 -2.03
N LYS A 192 17.81 -13.54 -2.99
CA LYS A 192 17.99 -14.86 -3.64
C LYS A 192 16.69 -15.39 -4.31
N ASN A 193 15.77 -14.51 -4.63
CA ASN A 193 14.49 -14.81 -5.29
C ASN A 193 14.26 -13.85 -6.46
N LEU A 194 14.74 -14.21 -7.65
CA LEU A 194 14.61 -13.37 -8.84
C LEU A 194 13.16 -13.21 -9.29
N GLU A 195 12.37 -14.29 -9.21
CA GLU A 195 10.97 -14.32 -9.64
C GLU A 195 10.12 -13.24 -8.95
N ALA A 196 10.27 -13.07 -7.63
CA ALA A 196 9.57 -12.05 -6.86
C ALA A 196 9.89 -10.62 -7.30
N TYR A 197 11.11 -10.39 -7.81
CA TYR A 197 11.52 -9.05 -8.27
C TYR A 197 11.28 -8.82 -9.76
N GLU A 198 11.15 -9.86 -10.58
CA GLU A 198 10.61 -9.77 -11.93
C GLU A 198 9.09 -9.56 -11.94
N TYR A 199 8.40 -10.02 -10.90
CA TYR A 199 6.98 -9.74 -10.68
C TYR A 199 6.69 -8.22 -10.56
N LEU A 200 7.58 -7.44 -9.94
CA LEU A 200 7.34 -6.02 -9.67
C LEU A 200 7.08 -5.19 -10.95
N PRO A 201 7.95 -5.17 -11.97
CA PRO A 201 7.67 -4.42 -13.20
C PRO A 201 6.45 -4.94 -13.95
N ASN A 202 6.21 -6.26 -13.95
CA ASN A 202 5.04 -6.85 -14.60
C ASN A 202 3.75 -6.39 -13.90
N SER A 203 3.69 -6.48 -12.57
CA SER A 203 2.52 -6.04 -11.81
C SER A 203 2.22 -4.54 -11.97
N ILE A 204 3.24 -3.69 -12.16
CA ILE A 204 3.05 -2.26 -12.45
C ILE A 204 2.48 -2.09 -13.87
N GLY A 205 3.00 -2.84 -14.85
CA GLY A 205 2.53 -2.78 -16.24
C GLY A 205 1.07 -3.17 -16.39
N ASP A 206 0.60 -4.13 -15.60
CA ASP A 206 -0.77 -4.64 -15.58
C ASP A 206 -1.71 -3.81 -14.68
N PHE A 207 -1.16 -2.90 -13.86
CA PHE A 207 -1.94 -2.13 -12.90
C PHE A 207 -2.66 -0.92 -13.55
N ALA A 208 -3.51 -0.28 -12.76
CA ALA A 208 -4.25 0.91 -13.15
C ALA A 208 -3.34 2.14 -13.36
N THR A 209 -3.73 3.01 -14.26
CA THR A 209 -3.22 4.38 -14.31
C THR A 209 -3.76 5.21 -13.16
N VAL A 210 -3.17 6.38 -12.91
CA VAL A 210 -3.66 7.32 -11.88
C VAL A 210 -5.15 7.66 -12.12
N LYS A 211 -5.53 7.91 -13.38
CA LYS A 211 -6.92 8.24 -13.73
C LYS A 211 -7.86 7.09 -13.46
N GLN A 212 -7.49 5.86 -13.86
CA GLN A 212 -8.30 4.67 -13.60
C GLN A 212 -8.49 4.44 -12.08
N MET A 213 -7.43 4.59 -11.27
CA MET A 213 -7.54 4.44 -9.82
C MET A 213 -8.46 5.53 -9.20
N GLN A 214 -8.41 6.76 -9.69
CA GLN A 214 -9.32 7.82 -9.25
C GLN A 214 -10.78 7.51 -9.62
N ASP A 215 -11.02 6.95 -10.82
CA ASP A 215 -12.36 6.58 -11.27
C ASP A 215 -12.89 5.39 -10.44
N GLU A 216 -12.07 4.38 -10.15
CA GLU A 216 -12.42 3.27 -9.27
C GLU A 216 -12.78 3.75 -7.85
N LEU A 217 -11.99 4.66 -7.27
CA LEU A 217 -12.31 5.27 -5.98
C LEU A 217 -13.64 6.02 -6.01
N SER A 218 -13.87 6.82 -7.05
CA SER A 218 -15.12 7.57 -7.19
C SER A 218 -16.33 6.64 -7.31
N SER A 219 -16.21 5.55 -8.08
CA SER A 219 -17.25 4.53 -8.23
C SER A 219 -17.52 3.76 -6.94
N SER A 220 -16.53 3.70 -6.03
CA SER A 220 -16.63 3.03 -4.73
C SER A 220 -17.08 3.97 -3.59
N GLY A 221 -17.58 5.17 -3.90
CA GLY A 221 -18.12 6.11 -2.92
C GLY A 221 -17.08 7.01 -2.24
N PHE A 222 -15.97 7.28 -2.90
CA PHE A 222 -14.94 8.19 -2.41
C PHE A 222 -14.82 9.45 -3.26
N GLU A 223 -14.55 10.58 -2.61
CA GLU A 223 -14.14 11.84 -3.23
C GLU A 223 -12.62 11.98 -3.20
N VAL A 224 -11.96 12.06 -4.36
CA VAL A 224 -10.50 12.26 -4.42
C VAL A 224 -10.17 13.70 -4.03
N LEU A 225 -9.43 13.87 -2.93
CA LEU A 225 -9.04 15.17 -2.40
C LEU A 225 -7.65 15.61 -2.85
N PHE A 226 -6.75 14.65 -3.08
CA PHE A 226 -5.36 14.93 -3.37
C PHE A 226 -4.71 13.82 -4.18
N THR A 227 -3.87 14.23 -5.14
CA THR A 227 -3.02 13.31 -5.91
C THR A 227 -1.67 13.97 -6.14
N GLN A 228 -0.61 13.24 -5.86
CA GLN A 228 0.76 13.70 -6.13
C GLN A 228 1.66 12.54 -6.50
N SER A 229 2.36 12.67 -7.63
CA SER A 229 3.43 11.77 -8.02
C SER A 229 4.79 12.21 -7.46
N PHE A 230 5.65 11.24 -7.22
CA PHE A 230 7.00 11.41 -6.68
C PHE A 230 8.04 10.82 -7.62
N SER A 231 9.24 11.42 -7.63
CA SER A 231 10.44 10.88 -8.29
C SER A 231 10.19 10.46 -9.75
N MET A 232 9.79 11.41 -10.58
CA MET A 232 9.47 11.17 -12.01
C MET A 232 8.37 10.12 -12.22
N ASP A 233 7.30 10.23 -11.45
CA ASP A 233 6.12 9.35 -11.49
C ASP A 233 6.40 7.88 -11.12
N ILE A 234 7.44 7.63 -10.31
CA ILE A 234 7.68 6.28 -9.77
C ILE A 234 6.55 5.88 -8.83
N SER A 235 6.24 6.74 -7.86
CA SER A 235 5.23 6.47 -6.85
C SER A 235 4.20 7.58 -6.83
N THR A 236 2.94 7.24 -6.67
CA THR A 236 1.83 8.19 -6.58
C THR A 236 1.10 8.04 -5.25
N LEU A 237 0.87 9.17 -4.59
CA LEU A 237 0.01 9.29 -3.42
C LEU A 237 -1.38 9.77 -3.88
N ILE A 238 -2.42 9.03 -3.49
CA ILE A 238 -3.81 9.45 -3.64
C ILE A 238 -4.43 9.47 -2.24
N ILE A 239 -5.12 10.56 -1.92
CA ILE A 239 -5.95 10.68 -0.70
C ILE A 239 -7.37 10.94 -1.16
N ALA A 240 -8.29 10.08 -0.70
CA ALA A 240 -9.70 10.26 -0.97
C ALA A 240 -10.51 10.11 0.31
N LYS A 241 -11.66 10.77 0.34
CA LYS A 241 -12.57 10.84 1.49
C LYS A 241 -13.83 10.01 1.21
N LYS A 242 -14.27 9.22 2.17
CA LYS A 242 -15.57 8.55 2.12
C LYS A 242 -16.69 9.56 2.16
N LEU A 243 -17.65 9.44 1.22
CA LEU A 243 -18.85 10.31 1.09
C LEU A 243 -19.96 9.94 2.08
#